data_12fc192c75a3921cbf5b139901424ca8
#
_entry.id   12fc192c75a3921cbf5b139901424ca8
#
_cell.length_a   1.000
_cell.length_b   1.000
_cell.length_c   1.000
_cell.angle_alpha   90.00
_cell.angle_beta   90.00
_cell.angle_gamma   90.00
#
_symmetry.space_group_name_H-M   'P 1'
#
loop_
_entity.id
_entity.type
_entity.pdbx_description
1 polymer ?
#
loop_
_entity_poly.entity_id
_entity_poly.type
_entity_poly.pdbx_seq_one_letter_code
_entity_poly.pdbx_strand_id
1 'polypeptide(L)'
;MRGPLLLALLLVAGSGGLAPSAARSEAGPDGWEMLSSAAEAFEVEDVQGRPLRSEELAGRIVIIDFWATWCAPCVRELPELVEYHQRLEGREDVTLLSFNVTDERADLEAFLAEKRIAFRVFLGDDLIGPYELVAFPTKLVIDMRDAGPGEMGVVRFRREGYTPTASIQARIEELLTAP
;
A
#
# COMPACT_ATOMS: atom_id res chain seq x y z
N MET A 1 -32.67 68.40 -8.96
CA MET A 1 -31.85 67.80 -10.02
C MET A 1 -31.36 66.46 -9.48
N ARG A 2 -31.89 65.34 -10.03
CA ARG A 2 -31.67 63.94 -9.55
C ARG A 2 -30.54 63.31 -10.41
N GLY A 3 -29.44 63.00 -9.77
CA GLY A 3 -28.35 62.22 -10.43
C GLY A 3 -28.58 60.71 -10.27
N PRO A 4 -28.27 59.86 -11.27
CA PRO A 4 -28.52 58.42 -11.19
C PRO A 4 -27.42 57.71 -10.41
N LEU A 5 -27.85 56.81 -9.53
CA LEU A 5 -27.03 55.89 -8.77
C LEU A 5 -26.59 54.73 -9.69
N LEU A 6 -25.32 54.67 -10.03
CA LEU A 6 -24.72 53.55 -10.76
C LEU A 6 -24.47 52.39 -9.77
N LEU A 7 -25.25 51.35 -9.89
CA LEU A 7 -25.07 50.08 -9.16
C LEU A 7 -24.00 49.25 -9.87
N ALA A 8 -22.79 49.19 -9.30
CA ALA A 8 -21.74 48.34 -9.80
C ALA A 8 -21.96 46.90 -9.35
N LEU A 9 -22.31 46.03 -10.28
CA LEU A 9 -22.47 44.59 -10.07
C LEU A 9 -21.07 43.93 -10.07
N LEU A 10 -20.55 43.59 -8.90
CA LEU A 10 -19.31 42.80 -8.75
C LEU A 10 -19.59 41.33 -9.07
N LEU A 11 -19.21 40.90 -10.27
CA LEU A 11 -19.16 39.49 -10.63
C LEU A 11 -17.96 38.86 -9.91
N VAL A 12 -18.19 38.11 -8.84
CA VAL A 12 -17.22 37.22 -8.23
C VAL A 12 -17.14 35.96 -9.11
N ALA A 13 -16.14 35.93 -9.96
CA ALA A 13 -15.79 34.71 -10.69
C ALA A 13 -15.16 33.69 -9.68
N GLY A 14 -15.97 32.79 -9.19
CA GLY A 14 -15.52 31.63 -8.42
C GLY A 14 -14.72 30.68 -9.32
N SER A 15 -13.40 30.78 -9.30
CA SER A 15 -12.51 29.78 -9.88
C SER A 15 -12.57 28.52 -9.00
N GLY A 16 -13.53 27.66 -9.28
CA GLY A 16 -13.53 26.30 -8.78
C GLY A 16 -12.36 25.54 -9.41
N GLY A 17 -11.22 25.53 -8.71
CA GLY A 17 -10.12 24.67 -9.07
C GLY A 17 -10.56 23.21 -8.90
N LEU A 18 -10.81 22.50 -10.02
CA LEU A 18 -10.80 21.07 -9.99
C LEU A 18 -9.37 20.65 -9.58
N ALA A 19 -9.26 20.02 -8.42
CA ALA A 19 -8.04 19.29 -8.06
C ALA A 19 -7.76 18.28 -9.20
N PRO A 20 -6.52 18.18 -9.70
CA PRO A 20 -6.21 17.17 -10.68
C PRO A 20 -6.45 15.81 -10.03
N SER A 21 -7.43 15.07 -10.54
CA SER A 21 -7.54 13.64 -10.30
C SER A 21 -6.19 13.05 -10.70
N ALA A 22 -5.48 12.44 -9.75
CA ALA A 22 -4.24 11.73 -10.04
C ALA A 22 -4.57 10.70 -11.11
N ALA A 23 -4.10 10.96 -12.34
CA ALA A 23 -4.28 10.02 -13.43
C ALA A 23 -3.57 8.72 -13.01
N ARG A 24 -4.33 7.64 -12.82
CA ARG A 24 -3.73 6.31 -12.68
C ARG A 24 -2.88 6.08 -13.92
N SER A 25 -1.60 5.80 -13.74
CA SER A 25 -0.77 5.38 -14.85
C SER A 25 -1.26 3.99 -15.30
N GLU A 26 -1.28 3.75 -16.61
CA GLU A 26 -1.60 2.42 -17.10
C GLU A 26 -0.53 1.43 -16.63
N ALA A 27 -0.95 0.23 -16.24
CA ALA A 27 0.00 -0.81 -15.84
C ALA A 27 0.93 -1.15 -17.02
N GLY A 28 2.23 -1.27 -16.73
CA GLY A 28 3.22 -1.72 -17.69
C GLY A 28 2.95 -3.16 -18.17
N PRO A 29 3.71 -3.65 -19.16
CA PRO A 29 3.54 -4.99 -19.74
C PRO A 29 3.73 -6.12 -18.74
N ASP A 30 4.40 -5.86 -17.64
CA ASP A 30 4.62 -6.79 -16.52
C ASP A 30 3.52 -6.71 -15.44
N GLY A 31 2.50 -5.86 -15.67
CA GLY A 31 1.34 -5.68 -14.80
C GLY A 31 1.57 -4.78 -13.59
N TRP A 32 2.74 -4.15 -13.45
CA TRP A 32 2.99 -3.15 -12.44
C TRP A 32 2.60 -1.75 -12.92
N GLU A 33 1.87 -1.04 -12.08
CA GLU A 33 1.61 0.38 -12.21
C GLU A 33 2.73 1.15 -11.49
N MET A 34 3.38 2.08 -12.20
CA MET A 34 4.37 3.00 -11.60
C MET A 34 3.66 4.20 -11.00
N LEU A 35 3.95 4.49 -9.73
CA LEU A 35 3.33 5.56 -8.98
C LEU A 35 4.38 6.53 -8.42
N SER A 36 3.90 7.67 -7.97
CA SER A 36 4.69 8.64 -7.21
C SER A 36 3.78 9.36 -6.21
N SER A 37 2.90 8.60 -5.55
CA SER A 37 1.99 9.11 -4.55
C SER A 37 2.58 8.94 -3.15
N ALA A 38 2.26 9.85 -2.24
CA ALA A 38 2.61 9.67 -0.84
C ALA A 38 1.96 8.39 -0.31
N ALA A 39 2.69 7.65 0.51
CA ALA A 39 2.12 6.53 1.23
C ALA A 39 1.29 7.03 2.41
N GLU A 40 0.23 6.31 2.74
CA GLU A 40 -0.61 6.62 3.89
C GLU A 40 0.03 6.13 5.18
N ALA A 41 -0.03 6.95 6.24
CA ALA A 41 0.40 6.54 7.56
C ALA A 41 -0.59 5.55 8.17
N PHE A 42 -0.08 4.58 8.92
CA PHE A 42 -0.92 3.60 9.59
C PHE A 42 -0.39 3.20 10.96
N GLU A 43 -1.30 2.81 11.81
CA GLU A 43 -1.05 2.05 13.04
C GLU A 43 -1.97 0.83 13.01
N VAL A 44 -1.41 -0.36 13.07
CA VAL A 44 -2.12 -1.64 12.93
C VAL A 44 -1.66 -2.63 13.97
N GLU A 45 -2.46 -3.67 14.20
CA GLU A 45 -2.08 -4.80 15.03
C GLU A 45 -1.95 -6.07 14.21
N ASP A 46 -1.05 -6.95 14.59
CA ASP A 46 -1.08 -8.31 14.07
C ASP A 46 -2.17 -9.17 14.77
N VAL A 47 -2.35 -10.38 14.28
CA VAL A 47 -3.35 -11.31 14.84
C VAL A 47 -3.16 -11.59 16.33
N GLN A 48 -1.94 -11.42 16.89
CA GLN A 48 -1.65 -11.55 18.31
C GLN A 48 -1.82 -10.25 19.11
N GLY A 49 -2.31 -9.17 18.49
CA GLY A 49 -2.49 -7.85 19.13
C GLY A 49 -1.20 -7.05 19.32
N ARG A 50 -0.12 -7.40 18.63
CA ARG A 50 1.14 -6.64 18.70
C ARG A 50 1.08 -5.48 17.69
N PRO A 51 1.29 -4.23 18.14
CA PRO A 51 1.19 -3.08 17.25
C PRO A 51 2.37 -3.01 16.27
N LEU A 52 2.14 -2.29 15.18
CA LEU A 52 3.14 -1.79 14.24
C LEU A 52 2.70 -0.40 13.78
N ARG A 53 3.61 0.54 13.83
CA ARG A 53 3.45 1.88 13.27
C ARG A 53 4.28 2.02 12.00
N SER A 54 3.71 2.64 11.01
CA SER A 54 4.38 2.86 9.73
C SER A 54 5.70 3.64 9.86
N GLU A 55 5.83 4.51 10.87
CA GLU A 55 7.05 5.26 11.17
C GLU A 55 8.26 4.36 11.52
N GLU A 56 8.00 3.15 12.04
CA GLU A 56 9.04 2.18 12.38
C GLU A 56 9.72 1.56 11.15
N LEU A 57 9.16 1.83 9.96
CA LEU A 57 9.62 1.31 8.67
C LEU A 57 10.54 2.28 7.93
N ALA A 58 10.81 3.46 8.50
CA ALA A 58 11.71 4.45 7.90
C ALA A 58 13.09 3.85 7.57
N GLY A 59 13.68 4.29 6.48
CA GLY A 59 14.97 3.81 5.99
C GLY A 59 14.91 2.54 5.14
N ARG A 60 13.72 2.01 4.83
CA ARG A 60 13.54 0.71 4.16
C ARG A 60 12.73 0.83 2.86
N ILE A 61 12.85 -0.18 2.02
CA ILE A 61 11.84 -0.50 1.01
C ILE A 61 10.83 -1.42 1.66
N VAL A 62 9.56 -1.03 1.62
CA VAL A 62 8.46 -1.79 2.25
C VAL A 62 7.59 -2.39 1.15
N ILE A 63 7.45 -3.72 1.18
CA ILE A 63 6.47 -4.44 0.37
C ILE A 63 5.24 -4.65 1.24
N ILE A 64 4.08 -4.27 0.74
CA ILE A 64 2.80 -4.57 1.37
C ILE A 64 2.04 -5.53 0.48
N ASP A 65 1.54 -6.61 1.09
CA ASP A 65 0.66 -7.60 0.47
C ASP A 65 -0.71 -7.54 1.14
N PHE A 66 -1.75 -7.16 0.41
CA PHE A 66 -3.14 -7.18 0.87
C PHE A 66 -3.85 -8.42 0.32
N TRP A 67 -4.44 -9.22 1.21
CA TRP A 67 -5.06 -10.49 0.86
C TRP A 67 -6.20 -10.88 1.81
N ALA A 68 -6.97 -11.93 1.44
CA ALA A 68 -8.01 -12.50 2.27
C ALA A 68 -8.02 -14.04 2.16
N THR A 69 -8.56 -14.73 3.17
CA THR A 69 -8.62 -16.20 3.19
C THR A 69 -9.54 -16.78 2.12
N TRP A 70 -10.61 -16.07 1.77
CA TRP A 70 -11.55 -16.43 0.70
C TRP A 70 -11.05 -16.13 -0.71
N CYS A 71 -9.93 -15.39 -0.85
CA CYS A 71 -9.35 -15.01 -2.13
C CYS A 71 -8.49 -16.15 -2.70
N ALA A 72 -9.03 -16.94 -3.61
CA ALA A 72 -8.34 -18.10 -4.17
C ALA A 72 -6.96 -17.78 -4.82
N PRO A 73 -6.76 -16.69 -5.61
CA PRO A 73 -5.44 -16.33 -6.10
C PRO A 73 -4.48 -15.94 -4.97
N CYS A 74 -4.97 -15.30 -3.89
CA CYS A 74 -4.16 -14.97 -2.72
C CYS A 74 -3.61 -16.23 -2.05
N VAL A 75 -4.50 -17.20 -1.78
CA VAL A 75 -4.13 -18.46 -1.14
C VAL A 75 -3.12 -19.25 -1.97
N ARG A 76 -3.20 -19.19 -3.30
CA ARG A 76 -2.24 -19.87 -4.19
C ARG A 76 -0.84 -19.29 -4.12
N GLU A 77 -0.66 -18.00 -3.85
CA GLU A 77 0.66 -17.38 -3.78
C GLU A 77 1.31 -17.46 -2.38
N LEU A 78 0.54 -17.78 -1.33
CA LEU A 78 1.07 -17.85 0.04
C LEU A 78 2.33 -18.71 0.19
N PRO A 79 2.45 -19.91 -0.41
CA PRO A 79 3.68 -20.71 -0.30
C PRO A 79 4.93 -19.95 -0.78
N GLU A 80 4.83 -19.26 -1.92
CA GLU A 80 5.94 -18.45 -2.44
C GLU A 80 6.25 -17.24 -1.54
N LEU A 81 5.22 -16.64 -0.95
CA LEU A 81 5.38 -15.52 -0.01
C LEU A 81 6.02 -15.96 1.30
N VAL A 82 5.69 -17.17 1.81
CA VAL A 82 6.37 -17.76 2.98
C VAL A 82 7.86 -17.89 2.73
N GLU A 83 8.25 -18.48 1.60
CA GLU A 83 9.66 -18.63 1.24
C GLU A 83 10.34 -17.27 1.00
N TYR A 84 9.61 -16.33 0.41
CA TYR A 84 10.13 -14.98 0.17
C TYR A 84 10.33 -14.21 1.47
N HIS A 85 9.41 -14.32 2.41
CA HIS A 85 9.55 -13.74 3.74
C HIS A 85 10.81 -14.26 4.44
N GLN A 86 11.05 -15.58 4.41
CA GLN A 86 12.25 -16.19 4.98
C GLN A 86 13.53 -15.65 4.34
N ARG A 87 13.53 -15.41 3.01
CA ARG A 87 14.71 -14.81 2.32
C ARG A 87 14.99 -13.36 2.75
N LEU A 88 13.97 -12.65 3.24
CA LEU A 88 14.09 -11.28 3.73
C LEU A 88 14.46 -11.21 5.22
N GLU A 89 14.44 -12.34 5.95
CA GLU A 89 14.82 -12.35 7.36
C GLU A 89 16.26 -11.84 7.56
N GLY A 90 16.42 -10.94 8.52
CA GLY A 90 17.70 -10.30 8.83
C GLY A 90 18.12 -9.17 7.89
N ARG A 91 17.33 -8.84 6.87
CA ARG A 91 17.55 -7.65 6.06
C ARG A 91 17.05 -6.41 6.80
N GLU A 92 17.83 -5.34 6.75
CA GLU A 92 17.47 -4.05 7.37
C GLU A 92 16.95 -3.05 6.32
N ASP A 93 17.23 -3.29 5.05
CA ASP A 93 16.91 -2.41 3.94
C ASP A 93 15.56 -2.72 3.25
N VAL A 94 15.01 -3.91 3.46
CA VAL A 94 13.76 -4.37 2.84
C VAL A 94 12.91 -5.11 3.86
N THR A 95 11.59 -4.91 3.85
CA THR A 95 10.65 -5.69 4.66
C THR A 95 9.38 -6.01 3.87
N LEU A 96 8.80 -7.20 4.13
CA LEU A 96 7.50 -7.62 3.62
C LEU A 96 6.49 -7.61 4.76
N LEU A 97 5.40 -6.86 4.58
CA LEU A 97 4.26 -6.83 5.48
C LEU A 97 3.06 -7.50 4.81
N SER A 98 2.43 -8.42 5.50
CA SER A 98 1.26 -9.13 5.02
C SER A 98 0.02 -8.63 5.78
N PHE A 99 -0.91 -8.01 5.07
CA PHE A 99 -2.15 -7.46 5.61
C PHE A 99 -3.32 -8.32 5.16
N ASN A 100 -3.93 -9.01 6.12
CA ASN A 100 -5.20 -9.64 5.87
C ASN A 100 -6.33 -8.61 6.01
N VAL A 101 -7.30 -8.69 5.13
CA VAL A 101 -8.44 -7.78 5.09
C VAL A 101 -9.75 -8.58 5.02
N THR A 102 -10.80 -8.07 5.64
CA THR A 102 -12.16 -8.60 5.62
C THR A 102 -12.39 -9.97 6.25
N ASP A 103 -11.38 -10.58 6.87
CA ASP A 103 -11.57 -11.81 7.63
C ASP A 103 -11.73 -11.48 9.12
N GLU A 104 -12.61 -12.23 9.80
CA GLU A 104 -12.68 -12.16 11.24
C GLU A 104 -11.40 -12.74 11.87
N ARG A 105 -10.89 -12.09 12.92
CA ARG A 105 -9.60 -12.47 13.56
C ARG A 105 -9.52 -13.97 13.88
N ALA A 106 -10.59 -14.57 14.44
CA ALA A 106 -10.59 -15.98 14.83
C ALA A 106 -10.49 -16.92 13.62
N ASP A 107 -11.14 -16.59 12.51
CA ASP A 107 -11.10 -17.37 11.29
C ASP A 107 -9.72 -17.27 10.63
N LEU A 108 -9.14 -16.08 10.64
CA LEU A 108 -7.77 -15.84 10.18
C LEU A 108 -6.76 -16.64 11.01
N GLU A 109 -6.84 -16.62 12.33
CA GLU A 109 -5.95 -17.41 13.22
C GLU A 109 -6.02 -18.91 12.92
N ALA A 110 -7.24 -19.44 12.75
CA ALA A 110 -7.45 -20.85 12.38
C ALA A 110 -6.82 -21.18 11.02
N PHE A 111 -7.00 -20.30 10.03
CA PHE A 111 -6.42 -20.44 8.70
C PHE A 111 -4.88 -20.42 8.74
N LEU A 112 -4.29 -19.46 9.45
CA LEU A 112 -2.83 -19.35 9.58
C LEU A 112 -2.22 -20.61 10.22
N ALA A 113 -2.89 -21.15 11.25
CA ALA A 113 -2.48 -22.39 11.90
C ALA A 113 -2.59 -23.59 10.95
N GLU A 114 -3.69 -23.73 10.21
CA GLU A 114 -3.90 -24.81 9.21
C GLU A 114 -2.82 -24.76 8.12
N LYS A 115 -2.56 -23.57 7.59
CA LYS A 115 -1.57 -23.38 6.50
C LYS A 115 -0.13 -23.31 6.99
N ARG A 116 0.12 -23.34 8.31
CA ARG A 116 1.45 -23.23 8.94
C ARG A 116 2.20 -21.95 8.54
N ILE A 117 1.47 -20.84 8.46
CA ILE A 117 2.06 -19.52 8.16
C ILE A 117 2.64 -18.97 9.45
N ALA A 118 3.97 -18.76 9.48
CA ALA A 118 4.71 -18.38 10.68
C ALA A 118 5.11 -16.89 10.72
N PHE A 119 5.05 -16.17 9.60
CA PHE A 119 5.34 -14.74 9.59
C PHE A 119 4.17 -13.93 10.18
N ARG A 120 4.45 -12.69 10.57
CA ARG A 120 3.43 -11.79 11.12
C ARG A 120 2.41 -11.41 10.05
N VAL A 121 1.13 -11.59 10.37
CA VAL A 121 0.01 -11.11 9.56
C VAL A 121 -0.73 -10.05 10.35
N PHE A 122 -0.93 -8.90 9.74
CA PHE A 122 -1.59 -7.74 10.32
C PHE A 122 -3.05 -7.66 9.87
N LEU A 123 -3.88 -7.01 10.67
CA LEU A 123 -5.26 -6.68 10.34
C LEU A 123 -5.27 -5.37 9.56
N GLY A 124 -5.74 -5.39 8.32
CA GLY A 124 -5.58 -4.31 7.37
C GLY A 124 -6.88 -3.65 6.89
N ASP A 125 -8.02 -3.89 7.53
CA ASP A 125 -9.32 -3.37 7.08
C ASP A 125 -9.36 -1.85 6.97
N ASP A 126 -8.77 -1.15 7.93
CA ASP A 126 -8.71 0.32 7.95
C ASP A 126 -7.86 0.90 6.80
N LEU A 127 -7.09 0.06 6.10
CA LEU A 127 -6.23 0.46 4.98
C LEU A 127 -6.92 0.30 3.61
N ILE A 128 -8.09 -0.35 3.56
CA ILE A 128 -8.84 -0.55 2.30
C ILE A 128 -9.15 0.79 1.63
N GLY A 129 -9.72 1.73 2.39
CA GLY A 129 -10.06 3.05 1.88
C GLY A 129 -8.84 3.90 1.53
N PRO A 130 -7.90 4.13 2.46
CA PRO A 130 -6.69 4.91 2.22
C PRO A 130 -5.87 4.47 1.02
N TYR A 131 -5.71 3.15 0.82
CA TYR A 131 -4.98 2.60 -0.34
C TYR A 131 -5.88 2.27 -1.54
N GLU A 132 -7.16 2.67 -1.52
CA GLU A 132 -8.13 2.45 -2.61
C GLU A 132 -8.10 0.99 -3.12
N LEU A 133 -8.18 0.02 -2.21
CA LEU A 133 -8.11 -1.39 -2.56
C LEU A 133 -9.44 -1.84 -3.18
N VAL A 134 -9.41 -2.26 -4.43
CA VAL A 134 -10.60 -2.70 -5.20
C VAL A 134 -10.51 -4.17 -5.62
N ALA A 135 -9.33 -4.78 -5.49
CA ALA A 135 -9.08 -6.18 -5.86
C ALA A 135 -8.05 -6.82 -4.95
N PHE A 136 -8.05 -8.16 -4.86
CA PHE A 136 -7.06 -8.94 -4.11
C PHE A 136 -6.53 -10.10 -4.96
N PRO A 137 -5.24 -10.47 -4.76
CA PRO A 137 -4.26 -9.77 -3.94
C PRO A 137 -3.86 -8.43 -4.56
N THR A 138 -3.48 -7.46 -3.72
CA THR A 138 -2.84 -6.21 -4.17
C THR A 138 -1.49 -6.07 -3.47
N LYS A 139 -0.46 -5.78 -4.27
CA LYS A 139 0.89 -5.51 -3.78
C LYS A 139 1.22 -4.03 -3.96
N LEU A 140 1.83 -3.46 -2.94
CA LEU A 140 2.46 -2.14 -3.03
C LEU A 140 3.95 -2.28 -2.74
N VAL A 141 4.77 -1.50 -3.43
CA VAL A 141 6.18 -1.29 -3.07
C VAL A 141 6.36 0.19 -2.73
N ILE A 142 6.71 0.45 -1.49
CA ILE A 142 6.85 1.78 -0.92
C ILE A 142 8.33 2.03 -0.63
N ASP A 143 8.84 3.14 -1.13
CA ASP A 143 10.20 3.60 -0.82
C ASP A 143 10.15 4.53 0.38
N MET A 144 10.64 4.06 1.51
CA MET A 144 10.73 4.81 2.76
C MET A 144 12.18 5.14 3.15
N ARG A 145 13.14 4.96 2.23
CA ARG A 145 14.56 5.15 2.53
C ARG A 145 14.91 6.58 2.93
N ASP A 146 14.25 7.56 2.33
CA ASP A 146 14.44 8.98 2.60
C ASP A 146 13.34 9.58 3.50
N ALA A 147 12.46 8.76 4.05
CA ALA A 147 11.39 9.21 4.95
C ALA A 147 12.00 9.73 6.25
N GLY A 148 11.77 11.00 6.57
CA GLY A 148 12.12 11.63 7.83
C GLY A 148 11.20 11.22 8.98
N PRO A 149 11.50 11.65 10.21
CA PRO A 149 10.64 11.40 11.36
C PRO A 149 9.22 11.95 11.13
N GLY A 150 8.22 11.06 11.21
CA GLY A 150 6.80 11.40 10.97
C GLY A 150 6.43 11.58 9.51
N GLU A 151 7.35 11.35 8.58
CA GLU A 151 7.08 11.33 7.15
C GLU A 151 6.81 9.92 6.67
N MET A 152 5.90 9.81 5.70
CA MET A 152 5.67 8.58 4.97
C MET A 152 6.46 8.61 3.67
N GLY A 153 6.87 7.42 3.21
CA GLY A 153 7.55 7.27 1.94
C GLY A 153 6.63 7.46 0.73
N VAL A 154 7.11 7.04 -0.40
CA VAL A 154 6.43 7.16 -1.70
C VAL A 154 6.03 5.77 -2.19
N VAL A 155 4.76 5.57 -2.53
CA VAL A 155 4.32 4.38 -3.27
C VAL A 155 4.92 4.45 -4.67
N ARG A 156 5.80 3.52 -4.98
CA ARG A 156 6.53 3.48 -6.27
C ARG A 156 5.88 2.52 -7.25
N PHE A 157 5.35 1.41 -6.75
CA PHE A 157 4.73 0.39 -7.59
C PHE A 157 3.47 -0.17 -6.92
N ARG A 158 2.47 -0.45 -7.75
CA ARG A 158 1.24 -1.15 -7.40
C ARG A 158 1.00 -2.28 -8.39
N ARG A 159 0.51 -3.40 -7.91
CA ARG A 159 0.05 -4.50 -8.75
C ARG A 159 -1.16 -5.18 -8.14
N GLU A 160 -2.17 -5.41 -8.95
CA GLU A 160 -3.35 -6.20 -8.61
C GLU A 160 -3.25 -7.60 -9.21
N GLY A 161 -3.78 -8.58 -8.50
CA GLY A 161 -3.75 -9.99 -8.88
C GLY A 161 -2.46 -10.72 -8.51
N TYR A 162 -2.45 -12.01 -8.81
CA TYR A 162 -1.30 -12.91 -8.52
C TYR A 162 0.02 -12.29 -9.00
N THR A 163 1.01 -12.30 -8.11
CA THR A 163 2.30 -11.66 -8.36
C THR A 163 3.44 -12.61 -7.99
N PRO A 164 4.16 -13.16 -8.98
CA PRO A 164 5.35 -13.97 -8.70
C PRO A 164 6.37 -13.20 -7.85
N THR A 165 6.97 -13.85 -6.86
CA THR A 165 7.97 -13.20 -5.97
C THR A 165 9.18 -12.68 -6.73
N ALA A 166 9.55 -13.31 -7.85
CA ALA A 166 10.60 -12.80 -8.74
C ALA A 166 10.26 -11.41 -9.33
N SER A 167 8.97 -11.14 -9.60
CA SER A 167 8.51 -9.84 -10.09
C SER A 167 8.58 -8.78 -8.99
N ILE A 168 8.27 -9.14 -7.73
CA ILE A 168 8.45 -8.27 -6.56
C ILE A 168 9.94 -7.94 -6.40
N GLN A 169 10.80 -8.96 -6.45
CA GLN A 169 12.25 -8.79 -6.32
C GLN A 169 12.81 -7.82 -7.37
N ALA A 170 12.36 -7.93 -8.62
CA ALA A 170 12.80 -7.02 -9.69
C ALA A 170 12.46 -5.54 -9.38
N ARG A 171 11.29 -5.25 -8.79
CA ARG A 171 10.93 -3.88 -8.39
C ARG A 171 11.79 -3.36 -7.24
N ILE A 172 12.16 -4.23 -6.30
CA ILE A 172 13.07 -3.87 -5.21
C ILE A 172 14.45 -3.54 -5.76
N GLU A 173 14.99 -4.39 -6.63
CA GLU A 173 16.31 -4.19 -7.25
C GLU A 173 16.35 -2.91 -8.07
N GLU A 174 15.27 -2.58 -8.79
CA GLU A 174 15.15 -1.30 -9.50
C GLU A 174 15.30 -0.12 -8.54
N LEU A 175 14.62 -0.14 -7.38
CA LEU A 175 14.74 0.94 -6.39
C LEU A 175 16.13 0.97 -5.74
N LEU A 176 16.72 -0.17 -5.42
CA LEU A 176 18.04 -0.24 -4.78
C LEU A 176 19.16 0.23 -5.70
N THR A 177 18.99 0.12 -7.02
CA THR A 177 19.97 0.54 -8.03
C THR A 177 19.71 1.93 -8.58
N ALA A 178 18.56 2.52 -8.31
CA ALA A 178 18.25 3.90 -8.68
C ALA A 178 19.17 4.88 -7.93
N PRO A 179 19.71 5.91 -8.62
CA PRO A 179 20.58 6.90 -8.03
C PRO A 179 19.87 7.82 -7.02
#